data_a33f00f02033725ecb7443cba4ac1f48
#
_entry.id   a33f00f02033725ecb7443cba4ac1f48
#
_cell.length_a   1.000
_cell.length_b   1.000
_cell.length_c   1.000
_cell.angle_alpha   90.00
_cell.angle_beta   90.00
_cell.angle_gamma   90.00
#
_symmetry.space_group_name_H-M   'P 1'
#
loop_
_entity.id
_entity.type
_entity.pdbx_description
1 polymer ?
#
loop_
_entity_poly.entity_id
_entity_poly.type
_entity_poly.pdbx_seq_one_letter_code
_entity_poly.pdbx_strand_id
1 'polypeptide(L)'
;MNIVPLRRPWVMISVNDDEDLHFRKAAFDPLDCPMDCSRPCEAVCPANAILLKEGNSLEGGVINERCYGCGRCIPVCPYDNIKAVTYLRDAATTAELVKRDDVDAIEIHTSGRQTAAFKEFWDGMKHSINYLKLVAVSLPDVGESTISIISTMFSIMRPNLSCYNLWQVPFFIESWLM
;
A
#
# COMPACT_ATOMS: atom_id res chain seq x y z
N MET A 1 -1.33 41.62 15.81
CA MET A 1 -0.98 40.17 15.80
C MET A 1 -0.94 39.70 14.36
N ASN A 2 0.23 39.36 13.85
CA ASN A 2 0.34 38.77 12.52
C ASN A 2 -0.12 37.31 12.61
N ILE A 3 -1.30 37.01 12.07
CA ILE A 3 -1.79 35.64 11.95
C ILE A 3 -0.99 35.00 10.84
N VAL A 4 -0.06 34.10 11.19
CA VAL A 4 0.62 33.27 10.20
C VAL A 4 -0.42 32.27 9.66
N PRO A 5 -0.72 32.28 8.35
CA PRO A 5 -1.70 31.34 7.82
C PRO A 5 -1.19 29.93 8.02
N LEU A 6 -1.98 29.10 8.68
CA LEU A 6 -1.71 27.67 8.82
C LEU A 6 -1.69 27.03 7.42
N ARG A 7 -0.54 26.50 7.01
CA ARG A 7 -0.45 25.72 5.77
C ARG A 7 -0.96 24.30 6.06
N ARG A 8 -1.77 23.77 5.17
CA ARG A 8 -2.18 22.37 5.20
C ARG A 8 -0.90 21.48 5.18
N PRO A 9 -0.79 20.47 6.05
CA PRO A 9 0.29 19.49 5.95
C PRO A 9 0.20 18.74 4.62
N TRP A 10 1.33 18.27 4.14
CA TRP A 10 1.34 17.42 2.95
C TRP A 10 0.71 16.07 3.27
N VAL A 11 -0.10 15.59 2.35
CA VAL A 11 -0.68 14.25 2.38
C VAL A 11 0.14 13.36 1.47
N MET A 12 0.74 12.33 2.05
CA MET A 12 1.48 11.30 1.33
C MET A 12 0.67 10.00 1.33
N ILE A 13 0.54 9.39 0.17
CA ILE A 13 -0.01 8.05 0.04
C ILE A 13 1.13 7.05 -0.12
N SER A 14 0.97 5.87 0.46
CA SER A 14 1.93 4.77 0.33
C SER A 14 1.33 3.67 -0.55
N VAL A 15 2.13 3.13 -1.44
CA VAL A 15 1.80 2.03 -2.36
C VAL A 15 2.96 1.05 -2.40
N ASN A 16 2.72 -0.15 -2.91
CA ASN A 16 3.75 -1.17 -3.09
C ASN A 16 3.75 -1.69 -4.53
N ASP A 17 4.92 -1.97 -5.04
CA ASP A 17 5.14 -2.55 -6.37
C ASP A 17 5.21 -4.07 -6.35
N ASP A 18 5.43 -4.67 -5.18
CA ASP A 18 5.66 -6.10 -4.97
C ASP A 18 5.13 -6.52 -3.60
N GLU A 19 5.39 -7.77 -3.21
CA GLU A 19 5.00 -8.34 -1.93
C GLU A 19 5.61 -7.57 -0.76
N ASP A 20 4.73 -7.02 0.09
CA ASP A 20 5.13 -6.29 1.29
C ASP A 20 4.21 -6.68 2.46
N LEU A 21 4.83 -6.94 3.61
CA LEU A 21 4.13 -7.34 4.83
C LEU A 21 3.19 -6.25 5.36
N HIS A 22 3.48 -4.98 5.06
CA HIS A 22 2.67 -3.83 5.50
C HIS A 22 1.41 -3.65 4.67
N PHE A 23 1.41 -4.15 3.43
CA PHE A 23 0.29 -4.01 2.50
C PHE A 23 -0.50 -5.30 2.39
N ARG A 24 -0.81 -5.92 3.53
CA ARG A 24 -1.65 -7.11 3.60
C ARG A 24 -3.05 -6.77 4.00
N LYS A 25 -4.02 -7.45 3.39
CA LYS A 25 -5.42 -7.39 3.76
C LYS A 25 -5.93 -8.76 4.12
N ALA A 26 -6.99 -8.80 4.92
CA ALA A 26 -7.66 -10.05 5.20
C ALA A 26 -8.34 -10.56 3.92
N ALA A 27 -8.30 -11.88 3.73
CA ALA A 27 -9.03 -12.56 2.66
C ALA A 27 -9.56 -13.90 3.19
N PHE A 28 -10.78 -14.25 2.82
CA PHE A 28 -11.39 -15.54 3.04
C PHE A 28 -12.57 -15.73 2.09
N ASP A 29 -12.94 -16.98 1.83
CA ASP A 29 -14.18 -17.30 1.13
C ASP A 29 -15.33 -17.37 2.14
N PRO A 30 -16.38 -16.56 2.02
CA PRO A 30 -17.54 -16.64 2.90
C PRO A 30 -18.24 -17.99 2.91
N LEU A 31 -18.11 -18.77 1.83
CA LEU A 31 -18.69 -20.13 1.73
C LEU A 31 -18.00 -21.14 2.65
N ASP A 32 -16.76 -20.89 3.04
CA ASP A 32 -16.02 -21.74 3.99
C ASP A 32 -16.47 -21.51 5.45
N CYS A 33 -17.31 -20.50 5.68
CA CYS A 33 -17.80 -20.16 7.01
C CYS A 33 -19.01 -21.02 7.37
N PRO A 34 -18.97 -21.82 8.47
CA PRO A 34 -20.14 -22.54 8.95
C PRO A 34 -21.31 -21.59 9.28
N MET A 35 -22.54 -22.04 9.01
CA MET A 35 -23.74 -21.23 9.24
C MET A 35 -23.97 -20.86 10.71
N ASP A 36 -23.49 -21.69 11.63
CA ASP A 36 -23.56 -21.49 13.09
C ASP A 36 -22.38 -20.71 13.68
N CYS A 37 -21.47 -20.21 12.83
CA CYS A 37 -20.36 -19.40 13.28
C CYS A 37 -20.84 -18.09 13.94
N SER A 38 -20.34 -17.82 15.15
CA SER A 38 -20.66 -16.59 15.91
C SER A 38 -20.08 -15.29 15.30
N ARG A 39 -19.32 -15.41 14.21
CA ARG A 39 -18.74 -14.29 13.44
C ARG A 39 -17.91 -13.31 14.25
N PRO A 40 -16.97 -13.77 15.08
CA PRO A 40 -16.16 -12.87 15.90
C PRO A 40 -15.30 -11.92 15.07
N CYS A 41 -14.99 -12.28 13.81
CA CYS A 41 -14.24 -11.45 12.87
C CYS A 41 -14.96 -10.15 12.50
N GLU A 42 -16.31 -10.17 12.37
CA GLU A 42 -17.09 -8.95 12.16
C GLU A 42 -17.03 -8.05 13.40
N ALA A 43 -17.21 -8.64 14.59
CA ALA A 43 -17.25 -7.89 15.84
C ALA A 43 -15.94 -7.18 16.17
N VAL A 44 -14.78 -7.77 15.81
CA VAL A 44 -13.46 -7.16 16.11
C VAL A 44 -12.97 -6.21 15.01
N CYS A 45 -13.65 -6.12 13.87
CA CYS A 45 -13.21 -5.30 12.75
C CYS A 45 -13.48 -3.81 13.00
N PRO A 46 -12.47 -2.97 13.29
CA PRO A 46 -12.70 -1.55 13.61
C PRO A 46 -13.12 -0.73 12.39
N ALA A 47 -12.90 -1.26 11.18
CA ALA A 47 -13.26 -0.62 9.92
C ALA A 47 -14.62 -1.10 9.36
N ASN A 48 -15.31 -2.04 10.05
CA ASN A 48 -16.50 -2.70 9.53
C ASN A 48 -16.27 -3.21 8.08
N ALA A 49 -15.10 -3.80 7.86
CA ALA A 49 -14.68 -4.28 6.55
C ALA A 49 -15.08 -5.74 6.29
N ILE A 50 -15.58 -6.45 7.29
CA ILE A 50 -16.04 -7.84 7.15
C ILE A 50 -17.55 -7.84 7.26
N LEU A 51 -18.21 -8.39 6.25
CA LEU A 51 -19.65 -8.56 6.22
C LEU A 51 -19.98 -9.99 5.77
N LEU A 52 -20.72 -10.69 6.60
CA LEU A 52 -21.31 -11.98 6.28
C LEU A 52 -22.81 -11.78 6.22
N LYS A 53 -23.42 -11.89 5.06
CA LYS A 53 -24.87 -11.74 4.92
C LYS A 53 -25.60 -12.91 5.54
N GLU A 54 -26.77 -12.64 6.08
CA GLU A 54 -27.68 -13.69 6.56
C GLU A 54 -28.29 -14.44 5.38
N GLY A 55 -28.30 -15.77 5.47
CA GLY A 55 -28.85 -16.65 4.42
C GLY A 55 -27.81 -17.12 3.40
N ASN A 56 -28.23 -18.01 2.50
CA ASN A 56 -27.40 -18.65 1.44
C ASN A 56 -26.88 -17.69 0.35
N SER A 57 -26.66 -16.43 0.64
CA SER A 57 -26.15 -15.50 -0.36
C SER A 57 -24.64 -15.60 -0.45
N LEU A 58 -24.14 -15.88 -1.65
CA LEU A 58 -22.73 -15.87 -2.07
C LEU A 58 -22.06 -14.48 -1.89
N GLU A 59 -22.76 -13.51 -1.34
CA GLU A 59 -22.30 -12.15 -1.18
C GLU A 59 -21.87 -11.89 0.26
N GLY A 60 -20.61 -11.68 0.46
CA GLY A 60 -20.00 -11.38 1.75
C GLY A 60 -18.49 -11.40 1.64
N GLY A 61 -17.81 -11.37 2.78
CA GLY A 61 -16.35 -11.42 2.84
C GLY A 61 -15.72 -10.11 3.25
N VAL A 62 -14.57 -9.80 2.69
CA VAL A 62 -13.81 -8.59 3.02
C VAL A 62 -14.06 -7.48 2.01
N ILE A 63 -14.49 -6.32 2.49
CA ILE A 63 -14.59 -5.09 1.70
C ILE A 63 -13.19 -4.48 1.63
N ASN A 64 -12.51 -4.67 0.51
CA ASN A 64 -11.11 -4.28 0.33
C ASN A 64 -10.86 -2.78 0.54
N GLU A 65 -11.82 -1.92 0.17
CA GLU A 65 -11.73 -0.47 0.31
C GLU A 65 -11.75 -0.02 1.78
N ARG A 66 -12.32 -0.83 2.67
CA ARG A 66 -12.38 -0.56 4.10
C ARG A 66 -11.27 -1.26 4.88
N CYS A 67 -10.80 -2.42 4.38
CA CYS A 67 -9.76 -3.19 5.07
C CYS A 67 -8.41 -2.48 4.96
N TYR A 68 -7.84 -2.09 6.09
CA TYR A 68 -6.49 -1.51 6.19
C TYR A 68 -5.45 -2.48 6.78
N GLY A 69 -5.75 -3.78 6.82
CA GLY A 69 -4.76 -4.81 7.12
C GLY A 69 -4.36 -4.96 8.59
N CYS A 70 -5.17 -4.51 9.55
CA CYS A 70 -4.82 -4.57 10.98
C CYS A 70 -4.67 -6.00 11.56
N GLY A 71 -5.11 -7.03 10.85
CA GLY A 71 -4.96 -8.45 11.20
C GLY A 71 -5.80 -8.94 12.37
N ARG A 72 -6.60 -8.11 13.05
CA ARG A 72 -7.37 -8.49 14.26
C ARG A 72 -8.35 -9.63 14.04
N CYS A 73 -8.87 -9.78 12.83
CA CYS A 73 -9.82 -10.84 12.47
C CYS A 73 -9.18 -12.22 12.35
N ILE A 74 -7.87 -12.30 12.10
CA ILE A 74 -7.18 -13.58 11.86
C ILE A 74 -7.17 -14.46 13.11
N PRO A 75 -6.65 -14.02 14.27
CA PRO A 75 -6.53 -14.88 15.44
C PRO A 75 -7.87 -15.20 16.12
N VAL A 76 -8.94 -14.49 15.79
CA VAL A 76 -10.26 -14.74 16.37
C VAL A 76 -11.13 -15.67 15.53
N CYS A 77 -10.69 -16.01 14.32
CA CYS A 77 -11.42 -16.94 13.48
C CYS A 77 -11.30 -18.39 14.04
N PRO A 78 -12.39 -19.02 14.53
CA PRO A 78 -12.31 -20.34 15.16
C PRO A 78 -12.03 -21.45 14.15
N TYR A 79 -12.12 -21.17 12.85
CA TYR A 79 -11.93 -22.12 11.76
C TYR A 79 -10.65 -21.85 10.95
N ASP A 80 -9.86 -20.87 11.34
CA ASP A 80 -8.62 -20.43 10.65
C ASP A 80 -8.80 -20.15 9.13
N ASN A 81 -9.99 -19.70 8.74
CA ASN A 81 -10.32 -19.45 7.33
C ASN A 81 -9.76 -18.12 6.83
N ILE A 82 -9.46 -17.16 7.74
CA ILE A 82 -9.02 -15.82 7.34
C ILE A 82 -7.51 -15.82 7.20
N LYS A 83 -7.03 -15.41 6.04
CA LYS A 83 -5.60 -15.26 5.72
C LYS A 83 -5.23 -13.80 5.48
N ALA A 84 -3.99 -13.46 5.76
CA ALA A 84 -3.41 -12.19 5.32
C ALA A 84 -2.82 -12.36 3.93
N VAL A 85 -3.32 -11.61 2.95
CA VAL A 85 -2.83 -11.64 1.57
C VAL A 85 -2.27 -10.28 1.18
N THR A 86 -1.24 -10.27 0.37
CA THR A 86 -0.69 -9.02 -0.18
C THR A 86 -1.72 -8.34 -1.06
N TYR A 87 -1.89 -7.06 -0.85
CA TYR A 87 -2.74 -6.22 -1.67
C TYR A 87 -1.85 -5.28 -2.49
N LEU A 88 -1.85 -5.48 -3.80
CA LEU A 88 -1.16 -4.62 -4.76
C LEU A 88 -2.16 -3.65 -5.36
N ARG A 89 -1.77 -2.38 -5.41
CA ARG A 89 -2.52 -1.38 -6.16
C ARG A 89 -1.88 -1.26 -7.55
N ASP A 90 -2.67 -1.41 -8.58
CA ASP A 90 -2.16 -1.25 -9.95
C ASP A 90 -1.70 0.19 -10.22
N ALA A 91 -0.77 0.31 -11.18
CA ALA A 91 -0.16 1.58 -11.53
C ALA A 91 -1.16 2.59 -12.11
N ALA A 92 -2.19 2.14 -12.84
CA ALA A 92 -3.19 3.02 -13.43
C ALA A 92 -4.08 3.64 -12.36
N THR A 93 -4.57 2.84 -11.40
CA THR A 93 -5.32 3.34 -10.24
C THR A 93 -4.47 4.30 -9.41
N THR A 94 -3.17 4.01 -9.23
CA THR A 94 -2.24 4.90 -8.53
C THR A 94 -2.06 6.21 -9.29
N ALA A 95 -1.91 6.16 -10.61
CA ALA A 95 -1.77 7.33 -11.47
C ALA A 95 -2.98 8.29 -11.35
N GLU A 96 -4.20 7.75 -11.20
CA GLU A 96 -5.39 8.58 -10.96
C GLU A 96 -5.43 9.16 -9.54
N LEU A 97 -4.99 8.39 -8.54
CA LEU A 97 -4.96 8.89 -7.16
C LEU A 97 -4.01 10.07 -6.97
N VAL A 98 -2.83 10.04 -7.60
CA VAL A 98 -1.82 11.10 -7.45
C VAL A 98 -2.18 12.39 -8.17
N LYS A 99 -3.21 12.38 -9.03
CA LYS A 99 -3.75 13.58 -9.68
C LYS A 99 -4.72 14.37 -8.80
N ARG A 100 -5.10 13.82 -7.64
CA ARG A 100 -6.03 14.48 -6.73
C ARG A 100 -5.37 15.68 -6.06
N ASP A 101 -6.12 16.77 -5.90
CA ASP A 101 -5.63 18.02 -5.29
C ASP A 101 -5.27 17.87 -3.81
N ASP A 102 -5.78 16.82 -3.15
CA ASP A 102 -5.50 16.53 -1.74
C ASP A 102 -4.31 15.59 -1.52
N VAL A 103 -3.66 15.09 -2.59
CA VAL A 103 -2.46 14.26 -2.54
C VAL A 103 -1.25 15.08 -2.95
N ASP A 104 -0.25 15.18 -2.08
CA ASP A 104 0.95 15.96 -2.29
C ASP A 104 2.18 15.11 -2.58
N ALA A 105 2.20 13.86 -2.10
CA ALA A 105 3.36 13.00 -2.17
C ALA A 105 2.96 11.53 -2.34
N ILE A 106 3.89 10.74 -2.86
CA ILE A 106 3.79 9.29 -2.91
C ILE A 106 5.03 8.65 -2.30
N GLU A 107 4.84 7.57 -1.59
CA GLU A 107 5.87 6.64 -1.15
C GLU A 107 5.66 5.29 -1.82
N ILE A 108 6.67 4.79 -2.51
CA ILE A 108 6.67 3.48 -3.15
C ILE A 108 7.46 2.54 -2.26
N HIS A 109 6.78 1.60 -1.63
CA HIS A 109 7.41 0.49 -0.92
C HIS A 109 7.78 -0.59 -1.93
N THR A 110 9.01 -1.06 -1.87
CA THR A 110 9.50 -2.14 -2.73
C THR A 110 10.29 -3.15 -1.91
N SER A 111 10.17 -4.44 -2.29
CA SER A 111 11.00 -5.48 -1.65
C SER A 111 12.48 -5.36 -2.01
N GLY A 112 12.82 -4.59 -3.01
CA GLY A 112 14.17 -4.50 -3.57
C GLY A 112 14.62 -5.73 -4.36
N ARG A 113 13.79 -6.79 -4.42
CA ARG A 113 14.14 -8.06 -5.08
C ARG A 113 13.77 -8.10 -6.56
N GLN A 114 12.77 -7.35 -6.95
CA GLN A 114 12.19 -7.39 -8.29
C GLN A 114 12.20 -6.00 -8.95
N THR A 115 13.37 -5.58 -9.42
CA THR A 115 13.50 -4.28 -10.13
C THR A 115 12.64 -4.20 -11.39
N ALA A 116 12.25 -5.35 -11.97
CA ALA A 116 11.33 -5.40 -13.10
C ALA A 116 9.91 -4.98 -12.69
N ALA A 117 9.39 -5.44 -11.54
CA ALA A 117 8.08 -5.03 -11.01
C ALA A 117 8.07 -3.54 -10.71
N PHE A 118 9.13 -3.02 -10.06
CA PHE A 118 9.30 -1.59 -9.83
C PHE A 118 9.26 -0.79 -11.13
N LYS A 119 9.97 -1.26 -12.15
CA LYS A 119 9.99 -0.60 -13.45
C LYS A 119 8.61 -0.58 -14.12
N GLU A 120 7.90 -1.70 -14.10
CA GLU A 120 6.55 -1.82 -14.64
C GLU A 120 5.58 -0.86 -13.93
N PHE A 121 5.60 -0.87 -12.60
CA PHE A 121 4.80 0.03 -11.79
C PHE A 121 5.12 1.50 -12.10
N TRP A 122 6.43 1.86 -12.13
CA TRP A 122 6.88 3.20 -12.47
C TRP A 122 6.44 3.63 -13.87
N ASP A 123 6.62 2.76 -14.87
CA ASP A 123 6.24 3.05 -16.26
C ASP A 123 4.73 3.33 -16.39
N GLY A 124 3.91 2.69 -15.59
CA GLY A 124 2.45 2.90 -15.57
C GLY A 124 2.03 4.23 -14.94
N MET A 125 2.82 4.79 -14.00
CA MET A 125 2.44 6.01 -13.28
C MET A 125 3.30 7.25 -13.60
N LYS A 126 4.45 7.11 -14.24
CA LYS A 126 5.46 8.17 -14.45
C LYS A 126 4.94 9.47 -15.05
N HIS A 127 3.87 9.42 -15.84
CA HIS A 127 3.28 10.62 -16.45
C HIS A 127 2.44 11.44 -15.44
N SER A 128 2.10 10.84 -14.31
CA SER A 128 1.29 11.49 -13.26
C SER A 128 2.14 12.08 -12.13
N ILE A 129 3.45 11.83 -12.09
CA ILE A 129 4.34 12.34 -11.03
C ILE A 129 4.47 13.88 -11.01
N ASN A 130 4.18 14.55 -12.12
CA ASN A 130 4.24 16.02 -12.19
C ASN A 130 3.19 16.71 -11.30
N TYR A 131 2.18 15.97 -10.82
CA TYR A 131 1.20 16.45 -9.84
C TYR A 131 1.73 16.41 -8.42
N LEU A 132 2.83 15.70 -8.18
CA LEU A 132 3.38 15.46 -6.84
C LEU A 132 4.49 16.45 -6.49
N LYS A 133 4.58 16.77 -5.21
CA LYS A 133 5.66 17.55 -4.61
C LYS A 133 6.84 16.68 -4.18
N LEU A 134 6.57 15.40 -3.89
CA LEU A 134 7.56 14.45 -3.41
C LEU A 134 7.26 13.05 -3.92
N VAL A 135 8.30 12.34 -4.36
CA VAL A 135 8.29 10.90 -4.59
C VAL A 135 9.34 10.28 -3.67
N ALA A 136 8.92 9.37 -2.83
CA ALA A 136 9.80 8.62 -1.92
C ALA A 136 9.83 7.14 -2.32
N VAL A 137 10.92 6.48 -2.04
CA VAL A 137 11.06 5.01 -2.20
C VAL A 137 11.58 4.44 -0.90
N SER A 138 10.85 3.48 -0.36
CA SER A 138 11.23 2.71 0.84
C SER A 138 11.56 1.28 0.45
N LEU A 139 12.69 0.78 0.93
CA LEU A 139 13.12 -0.60 0.70
C LEU A 139 13.79 -1.16 1.96
N PRO A 140 13.70 -2.48 2.20
CA PRO A 140 14.44 -3.11 3.28
C PRO A 140 15.94 -3.06 3.03
N ASP A 141 16.72 -3.16 4.09
CA ASP A 141 18.16 -3.41 3.97
C ASP A 141 18.38 -4.84 3.45
N VAL A 142 18.87 -4.95 2.23
CA VAL A 142 19.21 -6.22 1.58
C VAL A 142 20.71 -6.48 1.58
N GLY A 143 21.45 -5.84 2.48
CA GLY A 143 22.88 -5.99 2.68
C GLY A 143 23.69 -5.32 1.57
N GLU A 144 24.75 -5.99 1.09
CA GLU A 144 25.69 -5.43 0.12
C GLU A 144 25.04 -4.98 -1.20
N SER A 145 23.90 -5.55 -1.55
CA SER A 145 23.17 -5.22 -2.77
C SER A 145 22.34 -3.93 -2.68
N THR A 146 22.11 -3.38 -1.48
CA THR A 146 21.23 -2.23 -1.26
C THR A 146 21.60 -1.03 -2.14
N ILE A 147 22.89 -0.67 -2.20
CA ILE A 147 23.37 0.47 -3.00
C ILE A 147 23.14 0.24 -4.49
N SER A 148 23.38 -0.96 -4.99
CA SER A 148 23.17 -1.28 -6.41
C SER A 148 21.70 -1.25 -6.81
N ILE A 149 20.82 -1.70 -5.92
CA ILE A 149 19.36 -1.66 -6.10
C ILE A 149 18.87 -0.22 -6.15
N ILE A 150 19.28 0.62 -5.18
CA ILE A 150 18.94 2.06 -5.17
C ILE A 150 19.41 2.72 -6.46
N SER A 151 20.64 2.45 -6.90
CA SER A 151 21.20 3.03 -8.12
C SER A 151 20.40 2.60 -9.36
N THR A 152 19.95 1.36 -9.41
CA THR A 152 19.12 0.84 -10.49
C THR A 152 17.75 1.51 -10.52
N MET A 153 17.06 1.60 -9.37
CA MET A 153 15.76 2.26 -9.24
C MET A 153 15.85 3.74 -9.60
N PHE A 154 16.87 4.43 -9.10
CA PHE A 154 17.09 5.82 -9.46
C PHE A 154 17.30 6.00 -10.97
N SER A 155 18.03 5.09 -11.63
CA SER A 155 18.23 5.12 -13.07
C SER A 155 16.92 4.90 -13.86
N ILE A 156 16.00 4.11 -13.33
CA ILE A 156 14.65 3.91 -13.89
C ILE A 156 13.84 5.20 -13.79
N MET A 157 13.87 5.86 -12.63
CA MET A 157 13.05 7.03 -12.35
C MET A 157 13.58 8.31 -13.02
N ARG A 158 14.90 8.48 -13.04
CA ARG A 158 15.59 9.70 -13.45
C ARG A 158 15.10 10.35 -14.76
N PRO A 159 14.80 9.59 -15.83
CA PRO A 159 14.36 10.20 -17.10
C PRO A 159 13.05 10.98 -16.99
N ASN A 160 12.22 10.69 -15.99
CA ASN A 160 10.91 11.32 -15.79
C ASN A 160 10.90 12.35 -14.66
N LEU A 161 11.98 12.44 -13.87
CA LEU A 161 12.11 13.44 -12.81
C LEU A 161 12.56 14.76 -13.42
N SER A 162 11.78 15.83 -13.21
CA SER A 162 12.20 17.17 -13.58
C SER A 162 13.38 17.62 -12.70
N CYS A 163 14.16 18.61 -13.15
CA CYS A 163 15.26 19.18 -12.36
C CYS A 163 14.82 19.68 -10.97
N TYR A 164 13.56 20.04 -10.81
CA TYR A 164 12.98 20.47 -9.53
C TYR A 164 12.68 19.29 -8.61
N ASN A 165 12.45 18.09 -9.15
CA ASN A 165 12.09 16.89 -8.38
C ASN A 165 13.31 16.01 -8.06
N LEU A 166 14.47 16.22 -8.69
CA LEU A 166 15.68 15.42 -8.46
C LEU A 166 16.21 15.52 -7.01
N TRP A 167 15.94 16.63 -6.32
CA TRP A 167 16.29 16.83 -4.90
C TRP A 167 15.24 16.29 -3.92
N GLN A 168 14.15 15.73 -4.44
CA GLN A 168 12.97 15.33 -3.67
C GLN A 168 12.68 13.81 -3.78
N VAL A 169 13.67 12.99 -4.10
CA VAL A 169 13.54 11.54 -4.11
C VAL A 169 14.39 10.96 -2.98
N PRO A 170 13.90 10.97 -1.74
CA PRO A 170 14.56 10.27 -0.66
C PRO A 170 14.37 8.76 -0.83
N PHE A 171 15.45 8.02 -0.60
CA PHE A 171 15.40 6.58 -0.40
C PHE A 171 15.46 6.31 1.10
N PHE A 172 14.48 5.59 1.62
CA PHE A 172 14.46 5.16 3.01
C PHE A 172 14.87 3.69 3.07
N ILE A 173 15.89 3.40 3.86
CA ILE A 173 16.30 2.03 4.16
C ILE A 173 15.63 1.65 5.47
N GLU A 174 14.72 0.71 5.41
CA GLU A 174 14.03 0.20 6.59
C GLU A 174 14.86 -0.92 7.22
N SER A 175 15.53 -0.62 8.32
CA SER A 175 16.17 -1.63 9.15
C SER A 175 15.14 -2.21 10.12
N TRP A 176 14.60 -3.37 9.81
CA TRP A 176 13.78 -4.13 10.75
C TRP A 176 14.70 -4.85 11.73
N LEU A 177 14.67 -4.42 12.96
CA LEU A 177 15.11 -5.24 14.08
C LEU A 177 14.13 -6.42 14.17
N MET A 178 14.57 -7.61 13.74
CA MET A 178 13.88 -8.87 14.00
C MET A 178 13.91 -9.17 15.50
#